data_e27a48c4138ebf3af7ba6f452644b8a0
#
_entry.id   e27a48c4138ebf3af7ba6f452644b8a0
#
_cell.length_a   1.000
_cell.length_b   1.000
_cell.length_c   1.000
_cell.angle_alpha   90.00
_cell.angle_beta   90.00
_cell.angle_gamma   90.00
#
_symmetry.space_group_name_H-M   'P 1'
#
loop_
_entity.id
_entity.type
_entity.pdbx_description
1 polymer ?
#
loop_
_entity_poly.entity_id
_entity_poly.type
_entity_poly.pdbx_seq_one_letter_code
_entity_poly.pdbx_strand_id
1 'polypeptide(L)'
;MPVTVLDDVSVVDVLAGRTVPGRQVVVEGDRIAAVRPAGTPAEPGAQAPDVRGRTVLPGLIDAHVHVKAWHADLGIVPRRPASYTALKAAGLLAAMLARGFTTVRDAGGADAGLAAAVADGTIPGPRLFFCGHAISQTGGHGDAREAGDDRHAGGGDGLSRIADGVDAVRLAARDELRRGAHF
;
A
#
# COMPACT_ATOMS: atom_id res chain seq x y z
N MET A 1 20.10 -9.82 17.14
CA MET A 1 18.89 -9.06 16.74
C MET A 1 17.88 -9.17 17.86
N PRO A 2 16.98 -8.21 18.06
CA PRO A 2 15.94 -8.37 19.08
C PRO A 2 15.04 -9.56 18.74
N VAL A 3 14.70 -10.34 19.75
CA VAL A 3 13.77 -11.47 19.65
C VAL A 3 12.47 -11.09 20.34
N THR A 4 11.34 -11.27 19.65
CA THR A 4 10.00 -11.06 20.19
C THR A 4 9.23 -12.38 20.15
N VAL A 5 8.59 -12.73 21.25
CA VAL A 5 7.82 -13.96 21.40
C VAL A 5 6.36 -13.59 21.66
N LEU A 6 5.48 -13.95 20.72
CA LEU A 6 4.04 -13.84 20.88
C LEU A 6 3.51 -15.19 21.34
N ASP A 7 3.24 -15.33 22.64
CA ASP A 7 2.84 -16.60 23.23
C ASP A 7 1.33 -16.70 23.44
N ASP A 8 0.81 -17.94 23.43
CA ASP A 8 -0.60 -18.29 23.59
C ASP A 8 -1.54 -17.51 22.65
N VAL A 9 -1.16 -17.52 21.38
CA VAL A 9 -1.95 -16.92 20.30
C VAL A 9 -2.61 -17.98 19.43
N SER A 10 -3.66 -17.58 18.72
CA SER A 10 -4.18 -18.33 17.59
C SER A 10 -3.49 -17.86 16.31
N VAL A 11 -3.11 -18.76 15.42
CA VAL A 11 -2.48 -18.44 14.13
C VAL A 11 -3.42 -18.80 12.99
N VAL A 12 -3.65 -17.87 12.07
CA VAL A 12 -4.40 -18.13 10.84
C VAL A 12 -3.51 -18.86 9.84
N ASP A 13 -3.83 -20.13 9.57
CA ASP A 13 -3.25 -20.91 8.49
C ASP A 13 -4.03 -20.61 7.20
N VAL A 14 -3.48 -19.70 6.40
CA VAL A 14 -4.15 -19.25 5.16
C VAL A 14 -4.19 -20.31 4.08
N LEU A 15 -3.30 -21.30 4.11
CA LEU A 15 -3.28 -22.39 3.15
C LEU A 15 -4.35 -23.44 3.49
N ALA A 16 -4.50 -23.75 4.77
CA ALA A 16 -5.52 -24.69 5.23
C ALA A 16 -6.89 -24.04 5.49
N GLY A 17 -6.98 -22.70 5.41
CA GLY A 17 -8.22 -21.95 5.65
C GLY A 17 -8.76 -22.11 7.08
N ARG A 18 -7.89 -22.26 8.09
CA ARG A 18 -8.30 -22.50 9.47
C ARG A 18 -7.45 -21.70 10.46
N THR A 19 -8.01 -21.46 11.64
CA THR A 19 -7.30 -20.89 12.78
C THR A 19 -6.79 -21.99 13.70
N VAL A 20 -5.52 -21.94 14.06
CA VAL A 20 -4.86 -22.93 14.92
C VAL A 20 -4.54 -22.26 16.26
N PRO A 21 -5.25 -22.62 17.35
CA PRO A 21 -5.01 -22.05 18.68
C PRO A 21 -3.79 -22.64 19.35
N GLY A 22 -3.38 -22.04 20.49
CA GLY A 22 -2.31 -22.54 21.35
C GLY A 22 -0.95 -22.53 20.66
N ARG A 23 -0.63 -21.43 19.98
CA ARG A 23 0.63 -21.26 19.26
C ARG A 23 1.48 -20.16 19.90
N GLN A 24 2.77 -20.32 19.68
CA GLN A 24 3.77 -19.30 19.97
C GLN A 24 4.46 -18.91 18.66
N VAL A 25 4.52 -17.61 18.37
CA VAL A 25 5.23 -17.07 17.20
C VAL A 25 6.49 -16.37 17.68
N VAL A 26 7.64 -16.79 17.16
CA VAL A 26 8.96 -16.21 17.44
C VAL A 26 9.37 -15.34 16.28
N VAL A 27 9.67 -14.07 16.55
CA VAL A 27 10.15 -13.10 15.57
C VAL A 27 11.57 -12.70 15.93
N GLU A 28 12.50 -12.86 14.99
CA GLU A 28 13.90 -12.44 15.10
C GLU A 28 14.18 -11.33 14.10
N GLY A 29 14.38 -10.11 14.60
CA GLY A 29 14.51 -8.93 13.74
C GLY A 29 13.24 -8.69 12.93
N ASP A 30 13.31 -8.89 11.63
CA ASP A 30 12.23 -8.70 10.66
C ASP A 30 11.62 -10.02 10.13
N ARG A 31 11.98 -11.16 10.74
CA ARG A 31 11.59 -12.49 10.27
C ARG A 31 10.85 -13.28 11.32
N ILE A 32 9.86 -14.06 10.87
CA ILE A 32 9.27 -15.13 11.68
C ILE A 32 10.26 -16.30 11.69
N ALA A 33 10.90 -16.53 12.84
CA ALA A 33 11.89 -17.60 13.01
C ALA A 33 11.21 -18.95 13.27
N ALA A 34 10.10 -18.95 14.03
CA ALA A 34 9.37 -20.19 14.35
C ALA A 34 7.90 -19.94 14.66
N VAL A 35 7.09 -20.97 14.40
CA VAL A 35 5.73 -21.12 14.94
C VAL A 35 5.67 -22.46 15.63
N ARG A 36 5.48 -22.47 16.96
CA ARG A 36 5.60 -23.67 17.80
C ARG A 36 4.45 -23.72 18.84
N PRO A 37 4.29 -24.80 19.61
CA PRO A 37 3.26 -24.88 20.65
C PRO A 37 3.42 -23.78 21.71
N ALA A 38 2.30 -23.26 22.21
CA ALA A 38 2.29 -22.29 23.31
C ALA A 38 2.98 -22.86 24.57
N GLY A 39 3.55 -21.97 25.38
CA GLY A 39 4.29 -22.35 26.58
C GLY A 39 5.68 -22.94 26.33
N THR A 40 6.14 -22.98 25.06
CA THR A 40 7.53 -23.35 24.78
C THR A 40 8.48 -22.31 25.39
N PRO A 41 9.53 -22.70 26.13
CA PRO A 41 10.44 -21.75 26.75
C PRO A 41 11.01 -20.76 25.75
N ALA A 42 10.92 -19.48 26.09
CA ALA A 42 11.48 -18.41 25.25
C ALA A 42 13.01 -18.30 25.47
N GLU A 43 13.72 -17.79 24.48
CA GLU A 43 15.14 -17.49 24.60
C GLU A 43 15.39 -16.41 25.68
N PRO A 44 16.49 -16.53 26.45
CA PRO A 44 16.84 -15.52 27.44
C PRO A 44 16.94 -14.12 26.80
N GLY A 45 16.24 -13.14 27.41
CA GLY A 45 16.24 -11.76 26.92
C GLY A 45 15.25 -11.46 25.78
N ALA A 46 14.42 -12.42 25.39
CA ALA A 46 13.35 -12.17 24.45
C ALA A 46 12.27 -11.24 25.04
N GLN A 47 11.74 -10.33 24.20
CA GLN A 47 10.57 -9.53 24.56
C GLN A 47 9.30 -10.39 24.41
N ALA A 48 8.45 -10.40 25.42
CA ALA A 48 7.22 -11.18 25.44
C ALA A 48 6.02 -10.25 25.79
N PRO A 49 5.47 -9.53 24.82
CA PRO A 49 4.27 -8.71 25.05
C PRO A 49 3.07 -9.58 25.40
N ASP A 50 2.17 -9.09 26.24
CA ASP A 50 0.92 -9.79 26.56
C ASP A 50 -0.06 -9.72 25.38
N VAL A 51 -0.13 -10.80 24.64
CA VAL A 51 -1.00 -10.98 23.46
C VAL A 51 -1.88 -12.24 23.57
N ARG A 52 -1.99 -12.81 24.76
CA ARG A 52 -2.74 -14.04 25.00
C ARG A 52 -4.17 -13.97 24.48
N GLY A 53 -4.62 -15.02 23.83
CA GLY A 53 -5.95 -15.12 23.24
C GLY A 53 -6.16 -14.28 21.98
N ARG A 54 -5.14 -13.54 21.50
CA ARG A 54 -5.22 -12.82 20.24
C ARG A 54 -4.95 -13.74 19.05
N THR A 55 -5.38 -13.27 17.89
CA THR A 55 -5.14 -14.00 16.64
C THR A 55 -4.08 -13.29 15.82
N VAL A 56 -3.05 -14.02 15.43
CA VAL A 56 -2.01 -13.60 14.49
C VAL A 56 -2.37 -14.06 13.10
N LEU A 57 -2.29 -13.16 12.14
CA LEU A 57 -2.55 -13.42 10.73
C LEU A 57 -1.48 -12.73 9.88
N PRO A 58 -1.26 -13.16 8.63
CA PRO A 58 -0.43 -12.42 7.70
C PRO A 58 -0.94 -10.99 7.53
N GLY A 59 -0.03 -10.06 7.26
CA GLY A 59 -0.41 -8.68 6.98
C GLY A 59 -1.44 -8.60 5.85
N LEU A 60 -2.43 -7.71 5.99
CA LEU A 60 -3.48 -7.54 5.00
C LEU A 60 -2.91 -6.97 3.70
N ILE A 61 -3.50 -7.37 2.59
CA ILE A 61 -3.17 -6.89 1.25
C ILE A 61 -4.39 -6.20 0.67
N ASP A 62 -4.24 -4.95 0.22
CA ASP A 62 -5.26 -4.27 -0.56
C ASP A 62 -4.80 -4.12 -2.01
N ALA A 63 -5.49 -4.81 -2.91
CA ALA A 63 -5.11 -4.88 -4.32
C ALA A 63 -5.65 -3.72 -5.18
N HIS A 64 -6.39 -2.78 -4.60
CA HIS A 64 -6.93 -1.63 -5.32
C HIS A 64 -7.08 -0.43 -4.41
N VAL A 65 -6.04 0.41 -4.35
CA VAL A 65 -6.05 1.67 -3.60
C VAL A 65 -5.66 2.84 -4.51
N HIS A 66 -5.88 4.05 -4.01
CA HIS A 66 -5.39 5.30 -4.58
C HIS A 66 -4.78 6.13 -3.44
N VAL A 67 -3.48 5.99 -3.21
CA VAL A 67 -2.83 6.62 -2.03
C VAL A 67 -2.76 8.14 -2.11
N LYS A 68 -2.97 8.73 -3.29
CA LYS A 68 -3.12 10.18 -3.48
C LYS A 68 -4.58 10.66 -3.38
N ALA A 69 -5.57 9.77 -3.27
CA ALA A 69 -6.99 10.12 -3.11
C ALA A 69 -7.31 10.54 -1.66
N TRP A 70 -6.68 11.61 -1.20
CA TRP A 70 -6.84 12.13 0.16
C TRP A 70 -8.11 12.97 0.37
N HIS A 71 -8.90 13.19 -0.69
CA HIS A 71 -10.14 13.96 -0.67
C HIS A 71 -11.23 13.22 -1.45
N ALA A 72 -12.49 13.34 -1.01
CA ALA A 72 -13.62 12.68 -1.68
C ALA A 72 -13.87 13.22 -3.09
N ASP A 73 -13.70 14.53 -3.29
CA ASP A 73 -13.64 15.13 -4.62
C ASP A 73 -12.22 14.97 -5.18
N LEU A 74 -12.06 14.03 -6.09
CA LEU A 74 -10.77 13.71 -6.72
C LEU A 74 -10.28 14.82 -7.66
N GLY A 75 -11.16 15.69 -8.15
CA GLY A 75 -10.81 16.86 -8.95
C GLY A 75 -10.00 17.92 -8.19
N ILE A 76 -9.99 17.86 -6.86
CA ILE A 76 -9.18 18.75 -6.01
C ILE A 76 -7.70 18.33 -6.00
N VAL A 77 -7.41 17.05 -6.13
CA VAL A 77 -6.04 16.50 -6.03
C VAL A 77 -5.08 17.17 -7.02
N PRO A 78 -5.36 17.23 -8.33
CA PRO A 78 -4.46 17.85 -9.30
C PRO A 78 -4.39 19.39 -9.22
N ARG A 79 -5.25 20.00 -8.41
CA ARG A 79 -5.24 21.47 -8.20
C ARG A 79 -4.33 21.90 -7.05
N ARG A 80 -3.75 20.95 -6.33
CA ARG A 80 -2.84 21.20 -5.21
C ARG A 80 -1.39 21.00 -5.63
N PRO A 81 -0.44 21.68 -4.98
CA PRO A 81 0.98 21.42 -5.22
C PRO A 81 1.33 19.95 -4.98
N ALA A 82 2.21 19.39 -5.82
CA ALA A 82 2.69 18.01 -5.71
C ALA A 82 3.19 17.65 -4.31
N SER A 83 3.96 18.56 -3.69
CA SER A 83 4.47 18.38 -2.33
C SER A 83 3.36 18.24 -1.29
N TYR A 84 2.26 19.02 -1.42
CA TYR A 84 1.13 18.89 -0.51
C TYR A 84 0.45 17.51 -0.66
N THR A 85 0.21 17.08 -1.89
CA THR A 85 -0.39 15.78 -2.19
C THR A 85 0.49 14.63 -1.72
N ALA A 86 1.82 14.72 -1.89
CA ALA A 86 2.77 13.73 -1.39
C ALA A 86 2.73 13.61 0.14
N LEU A 87 2.68 14.72 0.87
CA LEU A 87 2.56 14.72 2.33
C LEU A 87 1.23 14.11 2.81
N LYS A 88 0.13 14.37 2.10
CA LYS A 88 -1.16 13.73 2.39
C LYS A 88 -1.11 12.22 2.14
N ALA A 89 -0.49 11.79 1.03
CA ALA A 89 -0.29 10.39 0.69
C ALA A 89 0.55 9.67 1.75
N ALA A 90 1.62 10.29 2.26
CA ALA A 90 2.43 9.75 3.35
C ALA A 90 1.59 9.47 4.61
N GLY A 91 0.71 10.40 4.99
CA GLY A 91 -0.22 10.19 6.11
C GLY A 91 -1.20 9.04 5.87
N LEU A 92 -1.72 8.89 4.66
CA LEU A 92 -2.61 7.77 4.29
C LEU A 92 -1.87 6.43 4.34
N LEU A 93 -0.65 6.35 3.79
CA LEU A 93 0.19 5.15 3.83
C LEU A 93 0.49 4.72 5.27
N ALA A 94 0.88 5.67 6.13
CA ALA A 94 1.09 5.40 7.55
C ALA A 94 -0.18 4.86 8.24
N ALA A 95 -1.33 5.45 7.94
CA ALA A 95 -2.62 5.01 8.48
C ALA A 95 -3.05 3.63 7.94
N MET A 96 -2.73 3.28 6.69
CA MET A 96 -2.95 1.93 6.14
C MET A 96 -2.11 0.89 6.90
N LEU A 97 -0.82 1.16 7.10
CA LEU A 97 0.06 0.27 7.85
C LEU A 97 -0.44 0.08 9.30
N ALA A 98 -0.85 1.16 9.97
CA ALA A 98 -1.39 1.10 11.33
C ALA A 98 -2.69 0.27 11.43
N ARG A 99 -3.45 0.14 10.34
CA ARG A 99 -4.64 -0.73 10.25
C ARG A 99 -4.32 -2.18 9.85
N GLY A 100 -3.04 -2.52 9.68
CA GLY A 100 -2.60 -3.88 9.37
C GLY A 100 -2.43 -4.20 7.88
N PHE A 101 -2.59 -3.23 6.98
CA PHE A 101 -2.24 -3.42 5.58
C PHE A 101 -0.71 -3.33 5.42
N THR A 102 -0.08 -4.43 5.04
CA THR A 102 1.38 -4.51 4.86
C THR A 102 1.81 -4.45 3.40
N THR A 103 0.87 -4.61 2.49
CA THR A 103 1.09 -4.49 1.05
C THR A 103 -0.14 -3.86 0.41
N VAL A 104 0.07 -2.90 -0.48
CA VAL A 104 -1.01 -2.28 -1.26
C VAL A 104 -0.60 -2.16 -2.73
N ARG A 105 -1.62 -2.24 -3.60
CA ARG A 105 -1.48 -2.01 -5.03
C ARG A 105 -2.26 -0.76 -5.42
N ASP A 106 -1.53 0.32 -5.71
CA ASP A 106 -2.13 1.59 -6.15
C ASP A 106 -2.49 1.51 -7.63
N ALA A 107 -3.78 1.67 -7.92
CA ALA A 107 -4.35 1.57 -9.25
C ALA A 107 -4.46 2.94 -9.96
N GLY A 108 -3.79 3.97 -9.45
CA GLY A 108 -3.69 5.29 -10.06
C GLY A 108 -3.30 6.38 -9.08
N GLY A 109 -2.21 7.07 -9.41
CA GLY A 109 -1.73 8.25 -8.70
C GLY A 109 -0.37 8.09 -8.01
N ALA A 110 -0.06 6.93 -7.45
CA ALA A 110 1.25 6.71 -6.84
C ALA A 110 2.36 6.71 -7.89
N ASP A 111 3.55 7.06 -7.46
CA ASP A 111 4.74 7.16 -8.28
C ASP A 111 5.97 6.50 -7.64
N ALA A 112 7.06 6.43 -8.39
CA ALA A 112 8.31 5.85 -7.93
C ALA A 112 8.88 6.55 -6.68
N GLY A 113 8.63 7.85 -6.51
CA GLY A 113 9.10 8.61 -5.34
C GLY A 113 8.41 8.14 -4.05
N LEU A 114 7.09 7.97 -4.06
CA LEU A 114 6.36 7.44 -2.92
C LEU A 114 6.76 5.99 -2.60
N ALA A 115 6.92 5.15 -3.64
CA ALA A 115 7.33 3.76 -3.46
C ALA A 115 8.75 3.67 -2.87
N ALA A 116 9.69 4.47 -3.35
CA ALA A 116 11.05 4.55 -2.82
C ALA A 116 11.06 5.03 -1.36
N ALA A 117 10.30 6.08 -1.04
CA ALA A 117 10.23 6.64 0.31
C ALA A 117 9.68 5.65 1.35
N VAL A 118 8.76 4.78 0.95
CA VAL A 118 8.32 3.65 1.80
C VAL A 118 9.41 2.59 1.89
N ALA A 119 10.04 2.23 0.77
CA ALA A 119 11.02 1.14 0.72
C ALA A 119 12.29 1.43 1.52
N ASP A 120 12.74 2.69 1.54
CA ASP A 120 13.91 3.15 2.30
C ASP A 120 13.58 3.61 3.75
N GLY A 121 12.30 3.58 4.13
CA GLY A 121 11.85 3.96 5.47
C GLY A 121 11.77 5.46 5.73
N THR A 122 11.89 6.31 4.71
CA THR A 122 11.69 7.77 4.81
C THR A 122 10.28 8.09 5.33
N ILE A 123 9.27 7.32 4.88
CA ILE A 123 7.90 7.40 5.40
C ILE A 123 7.41 6.00 5.81
N PRO A 124 6.65 5.87 6.91
CA PRO A 124 6.00 4.61 7.25
C PRO A 124 4.88 4.30 6.26
N GLY A 125 4.79 3.05 5.84
CA GLY A 125 3.74 2.60 4.93
C GLY A 125 3.83 1.13 4.57
N PRO A 126 2.79 0.56 3.95
CA PRO A 126 2.82 -0.77 3.39
C PRO A 126 3.73 -0.82 2.16
N ARG A 127 4.23 -2.00 1.80
CA ARG A 127 4.91 -2.20 0.52
C ARG A 127 3.99 -1.72 -0.62
N LEU A 128 4.46 -0.75 -1.40
CA LEU A 128 3.65 -0.07 -2.40
C LEU A 128 3.99 -0.56 -3.81
N PHE A 129 3.04 -1.26 -4.44
CA PHE A 129 3.04 -1.49 -5.87
C PHE A 129 2.18 -0.41 -6.54
N PHE A 130 2.58 0.11 -7.71
CA PHE A 130 1.89 1.20 -8.37
C PHE A 130 1.91 1.06 -9.89
N CYS A 131 0.89 1.64 -10.53
CA CYS A 131 0.78 1.73 -12.00
C CYS A 131 1.17 3.12 -12.56
N GLY A 132 1.47 4.10 -11.71
CA GLY A 132 1.54 5.48 -12.14
C GLY A 132 0.15 6.09 -12.28
N HIS A 133 -0.14 6.72 -13.40
CA HIS A 133 -1.48 7.24 -13.69
C HIS A 133 -2.38 6.14 -14.26
N ALA A 134 -3.61 6.05 -13.77
CA ALA A 134 -4.65 5.26 -14.42
C ALA A 134 -4.95 5.84 -15.80
N ILE A 135 -4.90 5.02 -16.85
CA ILE A 135 -5.18 5.48 -18.22
C ILE A 135 -6.69 5.47 -18.46
N SER A 136 -7.23 6.58 -18.90
CA SER A 136 -8.65 6.76 -19.24
C SER A 136 -8.80 7.49 -20.55
N GLN A 137 -9.94 7.30 -21.21
CA GLN A 137 -10.30 8.09 -22.41
C GLN A 137 -10.94 9.43 -22.01
N THR A 138 -11.03 10.37 -22.97
CA THR A 138 -11.80 11.61 -22.84
C THR A 138 -13.25 11.30 -22.44
N GLY A 139 -13.75 12.00 -21.41
CA GLY A 139 -15.07 11.76 -20.82
C GLY A 139 -15.22 10.42 -20.09
N GLY A 140 -14.14 9.67 -19.87
CA GLY A 140 -14.14 8.44 -19.10
C GLY A 140 -14.03 8.68 -17.60
N HIS A 141 -14.03 7.59 -16.82
CA HIS A 141 -14.00 7.64 -15.36
C HIS A 141 -12.82 8.45 -14.77
N GLY A 142 -11.66 8.42 -15.43
CA GLY A 142 -10.48 9.17 -15.01
C GLY A 142 -10.45 10.62 -15.50
N ASP A 143 -11.41 11.07 -16.27
CA ASP A 143 -11.48 12.45 -16.74
C ASP A 143 -12.35 13.29 -15.78
N ALA A 144 -11.69 13.93 -14.83
CA ALA A 144 -12.37 14.74 -13.80
C ALA A 144 -12.74 16.15 -14.26
N ARG A 145 -12.73 16.43 -15.56
CA ARG A 145 -13.15 17.72 -16.11
C ARG A 145 -14.67 17.80 -16.17
N GLU A 146 -15.20 18.94 -15.76
CA GLU A 146 -16.62 19.23 -15.91
C GLU A 146 -16.95 19.76 -17.31
N ALA A 147 -18.22 19.81 -17.68
CA ALA A 147 -18.65 20.40 -18.92
C ALA A 147 -18.23 21.88 -18.98
N GLY A 148 -17.58 22.28 -20.07
CA GLY A 148 -17.03 23.63 -20.24
C GLY A 148 -15.66 23.87 -19.58
N ASP A 149 -15.02 22.84 -19.05
CA ASP A 149 -13.67 22.91 -18.52
C ASP A 149 -12.64 22.71 -19.64
N ASP A 150 -12.00 23.80 -20.07
CA ASP A 150 -11.02 23.81 -21.16
C ASP A 150 -9.61 23.40 -20.73
N ARG A 151 -9.41 22.96 -19.48
CA ARG A 151 -8.11 22.48 -19.03
C ARG A 151 -7.65 21.28 -19.85
N HIS A 152 -6.35 21.26 -20.18
CA HIS A 152 -5.78 20.13 -20.89
C HIS A 152 -5.91 18.84 -20.08
N ALA A 153 -6.44 17.80 -20.72
CA ALA A 153 -6.53 16.47 -20.14
C ALA A 153 -5.11 15.90 -19.94
N GLY A 154 -4.70 15.70 -18.70
CA GLY A 154 -3.44 14.99 -18.40
C GLY A 154 -2.26 15.84 -17.95
N GLY A 155 -2.48 17.07 -17.48
CA GLY A 155 -1.45 17.86 -16.80
C GLY A 155 -1.63 17.88 -15.29
N GLY A 156 -0.62 17.45 -14.54
CA GLY A 156 -0.58 17.57 -13.08
C GLY A 156 -0.51 16.24 -12.31
N ASP A 157 -0.44 16.36 -10.98
CA ASP A 157 -0.34 15.22 -10.04
C ASP A 157 -1.66 14.50 -9.77
N GLY A 158 -2.52 14.39 -10.79
CA GLY A 158 -3.79 13.67 -10.71
C GLY A 158 -3.62 12.16 -10.57
N LEU A 159 -4.75 11.47 -10.43
CA LEU A 159 -4.78 10.00 -10.33
C LEU A 159 -4.76 9.34 -11.72
N SER A 160 -5.08 10.09 -12.78
CA SER A 160 -5.31 9.57 -14.11
C SER A 160 -4.60 10.38 -15.19
N ARG A 161 -4.42 9.73 -16.33
CA ARG A 161 -3.93 10.31 -17.59
C ARG A 161 -4.90 10.00 -18.69
N ILE A 162 -5.32 11.03 -19.42
CA ILE A 162 -6.24 10.86 -20.55
C ILE A 162 -5.45 10.52 -21.81
N ALA A 163 -5.89 9.47 -22.49
CA ALA A 163 -5.30 9.04 -23.76
C ALA A 163 -6.38 8.41 -24.65
N ASP A 164 -6.51 8.93 -25.87
CA ASP A 164 -7.49 8.48 -26.84
C ASP A 164 -6.83 7.80 -28.03
N GLY A 165 -7.36 6.64 -28.40
CA GLY A 165 -6.87 5.85 -29.52
C GLY A 165 -5.64 5.00 -29.17
N VAL A 166 -5.32 4.06 -30.06
CA VAL A 166 -4.32 3.02 -29.82
C VAL A 166 -2.93 3.59 -29.57
N ASP A 167 -2.51 4.58 -30.37
CA ASP A 167 -1.15 5.11 -30.27
C ASP A 167 -0.94 5.95 -29.00
N ALA A 168 -1.93 6.77 -28.61
CA ALA A 168 -1.87 7.57 -27.39
C ALA A 168 -1.87 6.68 -26.13
N VAL A 169 -2.72 5.64 -26.10
CA VAL A 169 -2.76 4.68 -24.99
C VAL A 169 -1.44 3.90 -24.90
N ARG A 170 -0.90 3.44 -26.04
CA ARG A 170 0.39 2.75 -26.07
C ARG A 170 1.53 3.63 -25.58
N LEU A 171 1.55 4.90 -25.98
CA LEU A 171 2.55 5.86 -25.52
C LEU A 171 2.42 6.09 -24.01
N ALA A 172 1.20 6.29 -23.51
CA ALA A 172 0.92 6.47 -22.09
C ALA A 172 1.41 5.28 -21.26
N ALA A 173 1.05 4.05 -21.64
CA ALA A 173 1.45 2.85 -20.94
C ALA A 173 2.99 2.67 -20.89
N ARG A 174 3.66 2.89 -22.01
CA ARG A 174 5.12 2.82 -22.07
C ARG A 174 5.81 3.88 -21.21
N ASP A 175 5.23 5.09 -21.16
CA ASP A 175 5.77 6.16 -20.32
C ASP A 175 5.60 5.87 -18.83
N GLU A 176 4.46 5.33 -18.38
CA GLU A 176 4.27 4.93 -16.99
C GLU A 176 5.24 3.79 -16.61
N LEU A 177 5.42 2.77 -17.47
CA LEU A 177 6.41 1.71 -17.26
C LEU A 177 7.85 2.26 -17.20
N ARG A 178 8.20 3.20 -18.10
CA ARG A 178 9.50 3.88 -18.07
C ARG A 178 9.74 4.64 -16.76
N ARG A 179 8.67 5.17 -16.16
CA ARG A 179 8.71 5.87 -14.86
C ARG A 179 8.75 4.92 -13.66
N GLY A 180 8.78 3.61 -13.89
CA GLY A 180 8.92 2.58 -12.87
C GLY A 180 7.62 1.93 -12.41
N ALA A 181 6.51 2.14 -13.13
CA ALA A 181 5.27 1.43 -12.85
C ALA A 181 5.49 -0.09 -12.90
N HIS A 182 4.86 -0.81 -11.97
CA HIS A 182 5.01 -2.26 -11.83
C HIS A 182 4.04 -3.04 -12.74
N PHE A 183 2.98 -2.41 -13.19
CA PHE A 183 1.93 -3.02 -14.02
C PHE A 183 1.19 -1.95 -14.84
#